data_156e2e9436414c80133eb774299541aa
#
_entry.id   156e2e9436414c80133eb774299541aa
#
_cell.length_a   1.000
_cell.length_b   1.000
_cell.length_c   1.000
_cell.angle_alpha   90.00
_cell.angle_beta   90.00
_cell.angle_gamma   90.00
#
_symmetry.space_group_name_H-M   'P 1'
#
loop_
_entity.id
_entity.type
_entity.pdbx_description
1 polymer ?
#
loop_
_entity_poly.entity_id
_entity_poly.type
_entity_poly.pdbx_seq_one_letter_code
_entity_poly.pdbx_strand_id
1 'polypeptide(L)'
;MSALAEYGKVSIAFMVESRYVATPKEGDGGWRLTEEAVDSPWVKDYDGGEPPTRWLRWDTTNWRILSAFAGEKRVGGAIVVHDSPELNFLEGRRDLAALWDIRVAPEWRGQGVGTMLFKRVVSYAQNVGCVDLKIETQDINVKACDFYAKQGCWLVNVVPDAYPGLPEEVEFNWMLEFRPDV
;
A
#
# COMPACT_ATOMS: atom_id res chain seq x y z
N MET A 1 -22.62 -12.08 -0.41
CA MET A 1 -21.77 -10.95 -0.84
C MET A 1 -20.33 -11.34 -0.61
N SER A 2 -19.39 -11.10 -1.53
CA SER A 2 -17.99 -11.52 -1.31
C SER A 2 -17.33 -10.66 -0.24
N ALA A 3 -16.34 -11.21 0.48
CA ALA A 3 -15.58 -10.46 1.49
C ALA A 3 -14.91 -9.21 0.90
N LEU A 4 -14.48 -9.26 -0.36
CA LEU A 4 -13.91 -8.12 -1.10
C LEU A 4 -14.94 -7.04 -1.42
N ALA A 5 -16.20 -7.40 -1.70
CA ALA A 5 -17.27 -6.42 -1.90
C ALA A 5 -17.57 -5.64 -0.61
N GLU A 6 -17.57 -6.32 0.54
CA GLU A 6 -17.71 -5.65 1.84
C GLU A 6 -16.48 -4.82 2.21
N TYR A 7 -15.29 -5.29 1.84
CA TYR A 7 -14.04 -4.57 2.02
C TYR A 7 -14.04 -3.24 1.23
N GLY A 8 -14.43 -3.28 -0.03
CA GLY A 8 -14.48 -2.13 -0.93
C GLY A 8 -15.49 -1.04 -0.54
N LYS A 9 -16.35 -1.28 0.45
CA LYS A 9 -17.24 -0.23 0.98
C LYS A 9 -16.51 0.83 1.80
N VAL A 10 -15.30 0.53 2.27
CA VAL A 10 -14.44 1.52 2.92
C VAL A 10 -13.73 2.32 1.84
N SER A 11 -14.02 3.61 1.72
CA SER A 11 -13.42 4.47 0.69
C SER A 11 -11.91 4.56 0.82
N ILE A 12 -11.21 4.39 -0.31
CA ILE A 12 -9.78 4.62 -0.44
C ILE A 12 -9.45 6.05 -0.88
N ALA A 13 -10.45 6.79 -1.35
CA ALA A 13 -10.29 8.13 -1.90
C ALA A 13 -9.53 9.08 -0.96
N PHE A 14 -8.70 9.93 -1.55
CA PHE A 14 -7.93 10.94 -0.83
C PHE A 14 -7.82 12.24 -1.64
N MET A 15 -7.55 13.33 -0.95
CA MET A 15 -7.25 14.63 -1.56
C MET A 15 -5.77 14.68 -1.94
N VAL A 16 -5.49 15.01 -3.19
CA VAL A 16 -4.15 15.33 -3.69
C VAL A 16 -3.97 16.84 -3.59
N GLU A 17 -3.07 17.28 -2.72
CA GLU A 17 -2.73 18.69 -2.49
C GLU A 17 -1.26 18.96 -2.86
N SER A 18 -0.46 17.89 -2.85
CA SER A 18 0.96 17.88 -3.17
C SER A 18 1.38 16.51 -3.72
N ARG A 19 2.59 16.45 -4.25
CA ARG A 19 3.24 15.21 -4.69
C ARG A 19 4.68 15.18 -4.24
N TYR A 20 5.28 13.99 -4.19
CA TYR A 20 6.71 13.84 -3.99
C TYR A 20 7.45 13.76 -5.31
N VAL A 21 8.49 14.57 -5.45
CA VAL A 21 9.52 14.43 -6.49
C VAL A 21 10.68 13.66 -5.89
N ALA A 22 11.00 12.51 -6.47
CA ALA A 22 12.09 11.66 -6.03
C ALA A 22 13.36 11.95 -6.84
N THR A 23 14.46 12.23 -6.16
CA THR A 23 15.79 12.40 -6.77
C THR A 23 16.77 11.40 -6.18
N PRO A 24 17.63 10.73 -6.99
CA PRO A 24 18.66 9.86 -6.46
C PRO A 24 19.58 10.60 -5.48
N LYS A 25 19.95 9.93 -4.38
CA LYS A 25 20.98 10.45 -3.48
C LYS A 25 22.37 10.14 -4.04
N GLU A 26 23.30 11.08 -3.93
CA GLU A 26 24.71 10.84 -4.23
C GLU A 26 25.33 9.94 -3.15
N GLY A 27 26.16 8.97 -3.56
CA GLY A 27 26.93 8.10 -2.67
C GLY A 27 26.19 6.83 -2.25
N ASP A 28 25.54 6.82 -1.11
CA ASP A 28 25.01 5.60 -0.46
C ASP A 28 23.77 4.98 -1.13
N GLY A 29 23.35 5.51 -2.26
CA GLY A 29 22.13 5.08 -2.94
C GLY A 29 20.84 5.57 -2.26
N GLY A 30 19.67 5.14 -2.80
CA GLY A 30 18.36 5.53 -2.28
C GLY A 30 17.87 6.87 -2.84
N TRP A 31 16.79 7.39 -2.25
CA TRP A 31 16.03 8.51 -2.81
C TRP A 31 15.86 9.65 -1.80
N ARG A 32 15.93 10.88 -2.31
CA ARG A 32 15.47 12.07 -1.60
C ARG A 32 14.09 12.41 -2.13
N LEU A 33 13.13 12.57 -1.24
CA LEU A 33 11.78 13.02 -1.57
C LEU A 33 11.65 14.50 -1.23
N THR A 34 11.21 15.29 -2.21
CA THR A 34 10.88 16.71 -2.04
C THR A 34 9.38 16.87 -2.31
N GLU A 35 8.65 17.42 -1.35
CA GLU A 35 7.23 17.68 -1.51
C GLU A 35 7.01 18.95 -2.32
N GLU A 36 6.16 18.87 -3.34
CA GLU A 36 5.78 19.98 -4.20
C GLU A 36 4.25 20.10 -4.25
N ALA A 37 3.73 21.31 -4.09
CA ALA A 37 2.29 21.56 -4.19
C ALA A 37 1.82 21.33 -5.64
N VAL A 38 0.60 20.83 -5.80
CA VAL A 38 -0.05 20.78 -7.11
C VAL A 38 -0.77 22.10 -7.41
N ASP A 39 -0.86 22.47 -8.68
CA ASP A 39 -1.53 23.72 -9.09
C ASP A 39 -3.01 23.77 -8.71
N SER A 40 -3.68 22.64 -8.78
CA SER A 40 -5.10 22.51 -8.47
C SER A 40 -5.35 21.20 -7.72
N PRO A 41 -5.70 21.24 -6.43
CA PRO A 41 -6.04 20.03 -5.67
C PRO A 41 -7.23 19.29 -6.26
N TRP A 42 -7.18 17.93 -6.21
CA TRP A 42 -8.27 17.07 -6.67
C TRP A 42 -8.45 15.84 -5.78
N VAL A 43 -9.61 15.21 -5.88
CA VAL A 43 -9.85 13.91 -5.22
C VAL A 43 -9.41 12.78 -6.16
N LYS A 44 -8.52 11.93 -5.66
CA LYS A 44 -8.12 10.68 -6.32
C LYS A 44 -8.88 9.51 -5.71
N ASP A 45 -9.48 8.68 -6.55
CA ASP A 45 -10.15 7.44 -6.17
C ASP A 45 -9.78 6.32 -7.14
N TYR A 46 -8.98 5.37 -6.66
CA TYR A 46 -8.57 4.22 -7.46
C TYR A 46 -9.67 3.17 -7.62
N ASP A 47 -10.64 3.11 -6.68
CA ASP A 47 -11.77 2.17 -6.77
C ASP A 47 -12.67 2.45 -7.99
N GLY A 48 -12.66 3.68 -8.52
CA GLY A 48 -13.36 4.04 -9.75
C GLY A 48 -12.89 3.26 -10.99
N GLY A 49 -11.61 2.88 -11.03
CA GLY A 49 -11.01 2.09 -12.11
C GLY A 49 -10.77 0.62 -11.75
N GLU A 50 -10.35 0.35 -10.50
CA GLU A 50 -9.91 -0.97 -10.05
C GLU A 50 -10.49 -1.31 -8.67
N PRO A 51 -11.82 -1.49 -8.54
CA PRO A 51 -12.43 -1.83 -7.25
C PRO A 51 -11.98 -3.22 -6.77
N PRO A 52 -11.96 -3.48 -5.44
CA PRO A 52 -11.48 -4.74 -4.87
C PRO A 52 -12.10 -6.01 -5.45
N THR A 53 -13.32 -5.94 -5.95
CA THR A 53 -14.00 -7.09 -6.59
C THR A 53 -13.34 -7.51 -7.90
N ARG A 54 -12.56 -6.64 -8.56
CA ARG A 54 -11.82 -6.99 -9.77
C ARG A 54 -10.60 -7.87 -9.47
N TRP A 55 -10.12 -7.88 -8.23
CA TRP A 55 -8.99 -8.74 -7.83
C TRP A 55 -9.35 -10.22 -7.80
N LEU A 56 -10.64 -10.59 -7.85
CA LEU A 56 -11.10 -11.97 -8.01
C LEU A 56 -10.71 -12.60 -9.35
N ARG A 57 -10.10 -11.85 -10.26
CA ARG A 57 -9.51 -12.38 -11.50
C ARG A 57 -8.22 -13.18 -11.24
N TRP A 58 -7.58 -12.98 -10.08
CA TRP A 58 -6.41 -13.74 -9.66
C TRP A 58 -6.79 -14.87 -8.69
N ASP A 59 -5.91 -15.85 -8.55
CA ASP A 59 -6.02 -16.81 -7.46
C ASP A 59 -5.77 -16.13 -6.11
N THR A 60 -6.79 -16.01 -5.30
CA THR A 60 -6.75 -15.35 -3.99
C THR A 60 -6.51 -16.32 -2.82
N THR A 61 -6.05 -17.54 -3.08
CA THR A 61 -5.83 -18.57 -2.05
C THR A 61 -4.89 -18.08 -0.95
N ASN A 62 -3.79 -17.41 -1.32
CA ASN A 62 -2.79 -16.86 -0.40
C ASN A 62 -2.99 -15.37 -0.09
N TRP A 63 -4.22 -14.89 -0.24
CA TRP A 63 -4.60 -13.55 0.12
C TRP A 63 -5.28 -13.51 1.48
N ARG A 64 -4.87 -12.60 2.33
CA ARG A 64 -5.48 -12.41 3.65
C ARG A 64 -6.11 -11.04 3.75
N ILE A 65 -7.41 -11.01 4.04
CA ILE A 65 -8.15 -9.78 4.34
C ILE A 65 -8.14 -9.58 5.86
N LEU A 66 -7.56 -8.49 6.31
CA LEU A 66 -7.64 -8.00 7.68
C LEU A 66 -8.70 -6.91 7.74
N SER A 67 -9.46 -6.85 8.82
CA SER A 67 -10.56 -5.89 8.96
C SER A 67 -10.55 -5.22 10.32
N ALA A 68 -10.75 -3.91 10.34
CA ALA A 68 -10.95 -3.14 11.55
C ALA A 68 -12.42 -2.75 11.68
N PHE A 69 -12.98 -2.94 12.86
CA PHE A 69 -14.36 -2.63 13.18
C PHE A 69 -14.46 -1.70 14.39
N ALA A 70 -15.41 -0.79 14.36
CA ALA A 70 -15.90 -0.03 15.50
C ALA A 70 -17.34 -0.48 15.74
N GLY A 71 -17.57 -1.33 16.77
CA GLY A 71 -18.80 -2.08 16.89
C GLY A 71 -19.02 -2.97 15.67
N GLU A 72 -20.15 -2.84 15.03
CA GLU A 72 -20.52 -3.61 13.82
C GLU A 72 -20.04 -2.93 12.51
N LYS A 73 -19.63 -1.64 12.57
CA LYS A 73 -19.21 -0.88 11.40
C LYS A 73 -17.76 -1.20 11.05
N ARG A 74 -17.51 -1.63 9.80
CA ARG A 74 -16.14 -1.73 9.28
C ARG A 74 -15.59 -0.31 9.08
N VAL A 75 -14.46 -0.02 9.69
CA VAL A 75 -13.79 1.30 9.65
C VAL A 75 -12.46 1.27 8.91
N GLY A 76 -12.01 0.09 8.54
CA GLY A 76 -10.78 -0.08 7.77
C GLY A 76 -10.50 -1.54 7.45
N GLY A 77 -9.42 -1.75 6.72
CA GLY A 77 -8.90 -3.08 6.44
C GLY A 77 -7.59 -3.01 5.68
N ALA A 78 -6.95 -4.17 5.56
CA ALA A 78 -5.75 -4.36 4.76
C ALA A 78 -5.82 -5.71 4.05
N ILE A 79 -5.18 -5.79 2.89
CA ILE A 79 -5.00 -7.03 2.14
C ILE A 79 -3.51 -7.29 2.01
N VAL A 80 -3.08 -8.45 2.48
CA VAL A 80 -1.71 -8.92 2.35
C VAL A 80 -1.70 -10.19 1.52
N VAL A 81 -0.73 -10.28 0.61
CA VAL A 81 -0.57 -11.38 -0.35
C VAL A 81 0.84 -11.95 -0.21
N HIS A 82 0.97 -13.27 -0.32
CA HIS A 82 2.26 -13.96 -0.40
C HIS A 82 2.11 -15.18 -1.30
N ASP A 83 3.23 -15.72 -1.78
CA ASP A 83 3.29 -16.96 -2.61
C ASP A 83 2.17 -17.00 -3.66
N SER A 84 2.05 -15.94 -4.47
CA SER A 84 1.09 -15.80 -5.57
C SER A 84 1.84 -15.64 -6.89
N PRO A 85 2.08 -16.75 -7.63
CA PRO A 85 2.93 -16.75 -8.83
C PRO A 85 2.42 -15.86 -9.97
N GLU A 86 1.13 -15.55 -9.97
CA GLU A 86 0.50 -14.69 -10.98
C GLU A 86 0.85 -13.21 -10.79
N LEU A 87 1.36 -12.83 -9.61
CA LEU A 87 1.70 -11.45 -9.28
C LEU A 87 3.20 -11.21 -9.47
N ASN A 88 3.57 -10.62 -10.60
CA ASN A 88 4.96 -10.21 -10.86
C ASN A 88 5.52 -9.29 -9.77
N PHE A 89 4.66 -8.59 -9.03
CA PHE A 89 5.01 -7.72 -7.92
C PHE A 89 5.77 -8.46 -6.80
N LEU A 90 5.54 -9.76 -6.63
CA LEU A 90 6.26 -10.64 -5.70
C LEU A 90 7.58 -11.17 -6.25
N GLU A 91 7.96 -10.84 -7.49
CA GLU A 91 9.26 -11.18 -8.10
C GLU A 91 9.56 -12.69 -8.12
N GLY A 92 8.52 -13.54 -8.10
CA GLY A 92 8.64 -14.98 -7.99
C GLY A 92 9.11 -15.50 -6.63
N ARG A 93 9.21 -14.60 -5.63
CA ARG A 93 9.65 -14.93 -4.27
C ARG A 93 8.49 -15.47 -3.43
N ARG A 94 8.77 -16.53 -2.64
CA ARG A 94 7.82 -17.12 -1.69
C ARG A 94 7.98 -16.55 -0.27
N ASP A 95 9.10 -15.90 0.01
CA ASP A 95 9.46 -15.26 1.28
C ASP A 95 9.22 -13.76 1.29
N LEU A 96 8.60 -13.22 0.23
CA LEU A 96 8.18 -11.83 0.11
C LEU A 96 6.66 -11.73 0.24
N ALA A 97 6.18 -10.88 1.14
CA ALA A 97 4.78 -10.49 1.19
C ALA A 97 4.57 -9.15 0.47
N ALA A 98 3.38 -8.93 -0.07
CA ALA A 98 2.93 -7.63 -0.56
C ALA A 98 1.79 -7.10 0.31
N LEU A 99 1.89 -5.86 0.77
CA LEU A 99 0.73 -5.11 1.23
C LEU A 99 -0.01 -4.60 -0.01
N TRP A 100 -1.00 -5.37 -0.45
CA TRP A 100 -1.73 -5.11 -1.68
C TRP A 100 -2.64 -3.89 -1.60
N ASP A 101 -3.27 -3.71 -0.44
CA ASP A 101 -4.15 -2.57 -0.17
C ASP A 101 -4.25 -2.34 1.34
N ILE A 102 -4.36 -1.09 1.75
CA ILE A 102 -4.73 -0.69 3.10
C ILE A 102 -5.62 0.55 3.04
N ARG A 103 -6.76 0.48 3.69
CA ARG A 103 -7.73 1.57 3.70
C ARG A 103 -8.32 1.81 5.08
N VAL A 104 -8.56 3.07 5.37
CA VAL A 104 -9.22 3.53 6.60
C VAL A 104 -10.27 4.55 6.20
N ALA A 105 -11.48 4.36 6.69
CA ALA A 105 -12.59 5.29 6.46
C ALA A 105 -12.16 6.72 6.83
N PRO A 106 -12.48 7.73 6.01
CA PRO A 106 -11.99 9.10 6.19
C PRO A 106 -12.13 9.63 7.61
N GLU A 107 -13.27 9.40 8.25
CA GLU A 107 -13.58 9.83 9.61
C GLU A 107 -12.78 9.10 10.70
N TRP A 108 -12.06 8.03 10.35
CA TRP A 108 -11.24 7.23 11.26
C TRP A 108 -9.73 7.37 10.99
N ARG A 109 -9.36 8.18 10.01
CA ARG A 109 -7.95 8.48 9.70
C ARG A 109 -7.31 9.30 10.82
N GLY A 110 -6.00 9.18 10.99
CA GLY A 110 -5.27 9.89 12.05
C GLY A 110 -5.48 9.35 13.48
N GLN A 111 -6.30 8.31 13.67
CA GLN A 111 -6.65 7.74 14.98
C GLN A 111 -5.94 6.40 15.27
N GLY A 112 -4.88 6.10 14.54
CA GLY A 112 -4.06 4.89 14.77
C GLY A 112 -4.56 3.62 14.10
N VAL A 113 -5.75 3.61 13.46
CA VAL A 113 -6.33 2.42 12.81
C VAL A 113 -5.39 1.87 11.73
N GLY A 114 -4.82 2.73 10.88
CA GLY A 114 -3.85 2.32 9.85
C GLY A 114 -2.60 1.66 10.45
N THR A 115 -2.05 2.23 11.52
CA THR A 115 -0.88 1.66 12.22
C THR A 115 -1.20 0.30 12.83
N MET A 116 -2.39 0.14 13.41
CA MET A 116 -2.83 -1.16 13.95
C MET A 116 -2.95 -2.20 12.84
N LEU A 117 -3.56 -1.85 11.71
CA LEU A 117 -3.68 -2.73 10.55
C LEU A 117 -2.31 -3.13 10.01
N PHE A 118 -1.41 -2.15 9.83
CA PHE A 118 -0.06 -2.38 9.34
C PHE A 118 0.72 -3.36 10.23
N LYS A 119 0.68 -3.18 11.55
CA LYS A 119 1.30 -4.12 12.51
C LYS A 119 0.73 -5.54 12.37
N ARG A 120 -0.57 -5.68 12.11
CA ARG A 120 -1.20 -6.99 11.87
C ARG A 120 -0.77 -7.61 10.53
N VAL A 121 -0.56 -6.79 9.49
CA VAL A 121 0.02 -7.24 8.21
C VAL A 121 1.42 -7.79 8.44
N VAL A 122 2.29 -7.04 9.12
CA VAL A 122 3.66 -7.47 9.45
C VAL A 122 3.65 -8.78 10.22
N SER A 123 2.86 -8.87 11.31
CA SER A 123 2.76 -10.10 12.10
C SER A 123 2.26 -11.29 11.26
N TYR A 124 1.30 -11.07 10.36
CA TYR A 124 0.82 -12.13 9.48
C TYR A 124 1.91 -12.59 8.51
N ALA A 125 2.59 -11.66 7.85
CA ALA A 125 3.65 -11.96 6.88
C ALA A 125 4.80 -12.76 7.53
N GLN A 126 5.23 -12.37 8.73
CA GLN A 126 6.22 -13.12 9.51
C GLN A 126 5.73 -14.54 9.87
N ASN A 127 4.48 -14.68 10.30
CA ASN A 127 3.90 -15.97 10.68
C ASN A 127 3.79 -16.95 9.50
N VAL A 128 3.70 -16.47 8.25
CA VAL A 128 3.70 -17.33 7.06
C VAL A 128 5.10 -17.52 6.47
N GLY A 129 6.15 -17.03 7.16
CA GLY A 129 7.54 -17.27 6.81
C GLY A 129 8.13 -16.25 5.84
N CYS A 130 7.46 -15.11 5.60
CA CYS A 130 8.05 -14.03 4.84
C CYS A 130 9.13 -13.30 5.65
N VAL A 131 10.14 -12.80 4.96
CA VAL A 131 11.26 -12.03 5.53
C VAL A 131 11.18 -10.56 5.16
N ASP A 132 10.39 -10.22 4.14
CA ASP A 132 10.19 -8.86 3.66
C ASP A 132 8.71 -8.56 3.38
N LEU A 133 8.36 -7.27 3.45
CA LEU A 133 7.08 -6.73 2.99
C LEU A 133 7.33 -5.64 1.95
N LYS A 134 6.76 -5.81 0.76
CA LYS A 134 6.79 -4.84 -0.34
C LYS A 134 5.46 -4.10 -0.42
N ILE A 135 5.53 -2.80 -0.66
CA ILE A 135 4.37 -1.92 -0.76
C ILE A 135 4.53 -1.02 -1.98
N GLU A 136 3.45 -0.80 -2.72
CA GLU A 136 3.38 0.17 -3.80
C GLU A 136 2.57 1.39 -3.36
N THR A 137 3.05 2.56 -3.73
CA THR A 137 2.29 3.82 -3.66
C THR A 137 2.54 4.62 -4.93
N GLN A 138 1.81 5.71 -5.07
CA GLN A 138 2.05 6.71 -6.09
C GLN A 138 2.61 7.98 -5.43
N ASP A 139 3.43 8.70 -6.17
CA ASP A 139 4.05 9.96 -5.74
C ASP A 139 3.04 11.01 -5.26
N ILE A 140 1.81 10.99 -5.82
CA ILE A 140 0.70 11.88 -5.44
C ILE A 140 0.04 11.49 -4.11
N ASN A 141 0.34 10.32 -3.54
CA ASN A 141 -0.19 9.89 -2.24
C ASN A 141 0.81 10.17 -1.12
N VAL A 142 1.15 11.44 -0.93
CA VAL A 142 2.11 11.92 0.07
C VAL A 142 1.82 11.36 1.47
N LYS A 143 0.53 11.34 1.86
CA LYS A 143 0.11 10.81 3.18
C LYS A 143 0.42 9.32 3.35
N ALA A 144 0.30 8.52 2.28
CA ALA A 144 0.68 7.11 2.33
C ALA A 144 2.20 6.95 2.36
N CYS A 145 2.95 7.72 1.57
CA CYS A 145 4.41 7.73 1.60
C CYS A 145 4.93 8.03 3.01
N ASP A 146 4.42 9.09 3.63
CA ASP A 146 4.75 9.46 5.02
C ASP A 146 4.39 8.37 6.02
N PHE A 147 3.23 7.76 5.81
CA PHE A 147 2.78 6.68 6.68
C PHE A 147 3.76 5.51 6.64
N TYR A 148 4.16 5.04 5.44
CA TYR A 148 5.08 3.92 5.32
C TYR A 148 6.49 4.25 5.82
N ALA A 149 6.99 5.45 5.53
CA ALA A 149 8.26 5.91 6.10
C ALA A 149 8.24 5.88 7.64
N LYS A 150 7.15 6.34 8.28
CA LYS A 150 6.96 6.29 9.74
C LYS A 150 6.84 4.87 10.29
N GLN A 151 6.40 3.89 9.48
CA GLN A 151 6.39 2.48 9.87
C GLN A 151 7.76 1.80 9.73
N GLY A 152 8.79 2.52 9.26
CA GLY A 152 10.15 2.00 9.08
C GLY A 152 10.41 1.40 7.70
N CYS A 153 9.48 1.59 6.75
CA CYS A 153 9.73 1.24 5.36
C CYS A 153 10.68 2.26 4.72
N TRP A 154 11.47 1.79 3.75
CA TRP A 154 12.30 2.67 2.92
C TRP A 154 11.95 2.52 1.45
N LEU A 155 12.11 3.61 0.70
CA LEU A 155 11.87 3.65 -0.74
C LEU A 155 13.01 2.94 -1.47
N VAL A 156 12.71 1.82 -2.12
CA VAL A 156 13.69 0.99 -2.83
C VAL A 156 13.73 1.28 -4.32
N ASN A 157 12.58 1.67 -4.91
CA ASN A 157 12.51 1.92 -6.34
C ASN A 157 11.50 3.02 -6.67
N VAL A 158 11.78 3.74 -7.75
CA VAL A 158 10.93 4.78 -8.35
C VAL A 158 10.80 4.46 -9.82
N VAL A 159 9.57 4.24 -10.27
CA VAL A 159 9.28 3.83 -11.65
C VAL A 159 8.41 4.88 -12.33
N PRO A 160 8.99 5.75 -13.15
CA PRO A 160 8.21 6.65 -14.00
C PRO A 160 7.49 5.82 -15.07
N ASP A 161 6.37 6.34 -15.56
CA ASP A 161 5.56 5.73 -16.62
C ASP A 161 5.06 4.29 -16.31
N ALA A 162 4.97 3.94 -15.02
CA ALA A 162 4.50 2.62 -14.60
C ALA A 162 3.02 2.36 -14.94
N TYR A 163 2.24 3.41 -15.08
CA TYR A 163 0.79 3.33 -15.26
C TYR A 163 0.37 3.85 -16.64
N PRO A 164 0.15 2.99 -17.66
CA PRO A 164 -0.19 3.42 -19.01
C PRO A 164 -1.41 4.34 -19.13
N GLY A 165 -2.34 4.22 -18.18
CA GLY A 165 -3.53 5.07 -18.11
C GLY A 165 -3.39 6.33 -17.26
N LEU A 166 -2.26 6.52 -16.59
CA LEU A 166 -1.97 7.59 -15.63
C LEU A 166 -0.53 8.08 -15.79
N PRO A 167 -0.17 8.66 -16.96
CA PRO A 167 1.23 8.96 -17.29
C PRO A 167 1.88 10.01 -16.37
N GLU A 168 1.08 10.73 -15.59
CA GLU A 168 1.58 11.75 -14.65
C GLU A 168 1.89 11.19 -13.26
N GLU A 169 1.54 9.91 -13.01
CA GLU A 169 1.77 9.26 -11.71
C GLU A 169 3.05 8.41 -11.76
N VAL A 170 3.87 8.56 -10.73
CA VAL A 170 5.12 7.79 -10.57
C VAL A 170 4.91 6.74 -9.49
N GLU A 171 5.28 5.49 -9.81
CA GLU A 171 5.23 4.39 -8.86
C GLU A 171 6.40 4.46 -7.88
N PHE A 172 6.10 4.35 -6.60
CA PHE A 172 7.06 4.24 -5.50
C PHE A 172 6.94 2.87 -4.86
N ASN A 173 8.03 2.10 -4.90
CA ASN A 173 8.12 0.82 -4.22
C ASN A 173 8.85 0.97 -2.88
N TRP A 174 8.18 0.60 -1.81
CA TRP A 174 8.69 0.59 -0.45
C TRP A 174 8.97 -0.83 0.01
N MET A 175 9.95 -0.99 0.89
CA MET A 175 10.31 -2.26 1.49
C MET A 175 10.39 -2.13 3.01
N LEU A 176 9.96 -3.18 3.71
CA LEU A 176 10.23 -3.38 5.13
C LEU A 176 10.84 -4.76 5.30
N GLU A 177 12.09 -4.84 5.76
CA GLU A 177 12.74 -6.09 6.16
C GLU A 177 12.32 -6.48 7.58
N PHE A 178 11.95 -7.73 7.75
CA PHE A 178 11.69 -8.27 9.07
C PHE A 178 13.01 -8.75 9.67
N ARG A 179 13.60 -7.95 10.57
CA ARG A 179 14.80 -8.38 11.28
C ARG A 179 14.43 -9.60 12.13
N PRO A 180 15.20 -10.70 12.08
CA PRO A 180 15.04 -11.76 13.06
C PRO A 180 15.25 -11.15 14.45
N ASP A 181 14.38 -11.51 15.39
CA ASP A 181 14.58 -11.17 16.80
C ASP A 181 15.95 -11.75 17.21
N VAL A 182 16.87 -10.87 17.61
CA VAL A 182 18.23 -11.25 18.09
C VAL A 182 18.13 -11.69 19.54
#